data_e5f450056afaf009d8abc7917020c865
#
_entry.id   e5f450056afaf009d8abc7917020c865
#
_cell.length_a   1.000
_cell.length_b   1.000
_cell.length_c   1.000
_cell.angle_alpha   90.00
_cell.angle_beta   90.00
_cell.angle_gamma   90.00
#
_symmetry.space_group_name_H-M   'P 1'
#
loop_
_entity.id
_entity.type
_entity.pdbx_description
1 polymer ?
#
loop_
_entity_poly.entity_id
_entity_poly.type
_entity_poly.pdbx_seq_one_letter_code
_entity_poly.pdbx_strand_id
1 'polypeptide(L)'
;MAVPLIQQLRVGAYILKQKLMGVERYPLVLMLEPLFRCNLACVGCGKIDYPDKILNKRLSPEECFKAVDDCGAPMVSIPGGEPLLHKGIKEIVEGIVARKKFVYLCTNALLLKKKLDQFTPSPYLTLSVHLDGLKEEHDHAVSQEGVFDRAVEAIKEAVARGFRVTVNCTLFNDNTVPERVAQFFDYVMELGVEGITVAPGYAYERAPVQDQFLGRKQTKELFRTIFRMGKDRVGKAKKWAFNQSTMYLDFLAGNQTYECTPWGNPTRNVFGWQKPCYLLSEGYVQTFKELMETTDWNTYGTGKYEKCANCMVHCGYEPTAVMDTTTRPFKALRVFLQGIETEKPMVAEIPLENQRPAQYVFEKQVSSFVAKLGEETAPKAKAG
;
A
#
# COMPACT_ATOMS: atom_id res chain seq x y z
N MET A 1 17.86 -2.03 -7.30
CA MET A 1 16.64 -1.46 -6.69
C MET A 1 15.79 -0.86 -7.80
N ALA A 2 14.50 -1.11 -7.78
CA ALA A 2 13.57 -0.60 -8.80
C ALA A 2 13.11 0.86 -8.52
N VAL A 3 13.42 1.41 -7.35
CA VAL A 3 13.04 2.79 -7.02
C VAL A 3 13.95 3.77 -7.76
N PRO A 4 13.40 4.75 -8.53
CA PRO A 4 14.19 5.73 -9.25
C PRO A 4 15.11 6.55 -8.35
N LEU A 5 16.33 6.85 -8.82
CA LEU A 5 17.33 7.59 -8.06
C LEU A 5 16.79 8.98 -7.61
N ILE A 6 16.06 9.67 -8.49
CA ILE A 6 15.45 10.96 -8.16
C ILE A 6 14.47 10.86 -6.98
N GLN A 7 13.71 9.76 -6.90
CA GLN A 7 12.80 9.51 -5.78
C GLN A 7 13.58 9.24 -4.50
N GLN A 8 14.62 8.38 -4.57
CA GLN A 8 15.47 8.07 -3.42
C GLN A 8 16.13 9.35 -2.85
N LEU A 9 16.71 10.18 -3.71
CA LEU A 9 17.37 11.42 -3.30
C LEU A 9 16.38 12.41 -2.66
N ARG A 10 15.19 12.59 -3.25
CA ARG A 10 14.18 13.51 -2.69
C ARG A 10 13.58 13.03 -1.38
N VAL A 11 13.28 11.74 -1.27
CA VAL A 11 12.79 11.16 -0.01
C VAL A 11 13.88 11.23 1.06
N GLY A 12 15.13 10.91 0.73
CA GLY A 12 16.26 11.04 1.65
C GLY A 12 16.48 12.47 2.14
N ALA A 13 16.45 13.45 1.23
CA ALA A 13 16.55 14.87 1.57
C ALA A 13 15.38 15.34 2.45
N TYR A 14 14.17 14.86 2.18
CA TYR A 14 12.99 15.14 3.01
C TYR A 14 13.17 14.58 4.43
N ILE A 15 13.60 13.33 4.59
CA ILE A 15 13.87 12.72 5.90
C ILE A 15 14.93 13.50 6.66
N LEU A 16 16.03 13.85 5.99
CA LEU A 16 17.10 14.63 6.61
C LEU A 16 16.60 16.00 7.10
N LYS A 17 15.80 16.69 6.26
CA LYS A 17 15.16 17.96 6.64
C LYS A 17 14.30 17.81 7.90
N GLN A 18 13.42 16.80 7.96
CA GLN A 18 12.55 16.58 9.13
C GLN A 18 13.38 16.36 10.41
N LYS A 19 14.46 15.58 10.31
CA LYS A 19 15.36 15.33 11.44
C LYS A 19 16.11 16.58 11.91
N LEU A 20 16.61 17.39 10.98
CA LEU A 20 17.26 18.65 11.31
C LEU A 20 16.31 19.65 11.98
N MET A 21 15.02 19.55 11.66
CA MET A 21 13.97 20.36 12.30
C MET A 21 13.46 19.78 13.62
N GLY A 22 14.00 18.64 14.08
CA GLY A 22 13.55 17.97 15.31
C GLY A 22 12.15 17.36 15.25
N VAL A 23 11.62 17.12 14.04
CA VAL A 23 10.29 16.51 13.87
C VAL A 23 10.39 15.00 14.06
N GLU A 24 9.74 14.47 15.10
CA GLU A 24 9.77 13.04 15.41
C GLU A 24 8.87 12.19 14.52
N ARG A 25 7.68 12.72 14.18
CA ARG A 25 6.65 12.01 13.41
C ARG A 25 6.30 12.79 12.16
N TYR A 26 6.64 12.26 11.01
CA TYR A 26 6.40 12.87 9.71
C TYR A 26 5.99 11.83 8.66
N PRO A 27 5.05 12.16 7.75
CA PRO A 27 4.59 11.24 6.72
C PRO A 27 5.65 11.06 5.62
N LEU A 28 5.75 9.83 5.09
CA LEU A 28 6.52 9.54 3.88
C LEU A 28 5.62 9.34 2.67
N VAL A 29 4.44 8.73 2.88
CA VAL A 29 3.47 8.44 1.82
C VAL A 29 2.08 8.83 2.31
N LEU A 30 1.39 9.70 1.58
CA LEU A 30 -0.05 9.88 1.76
C LEU A 30 -0.78 8.74 1.05
N MET A 31 -1.59 7.98 1.79
CA MET A 31 -2.57 7.04 1.24
C MET A 31 -3.85 7.83 0.93
N LEU A 32 -4.11 8.11 -0.35
CA LEU A 32 -5.24 8.91 -0.80
C LEU A 32 -6.30 8.02 -1.44
N GLU A 33 -7.44 7.85 -0.79
CA GLU A 33 -8.56 7.06 -1.29
C GLU A 33 -9.71 7.99 -1.73
N PRO A 34 -9.70 8.49 -2.97
CA PRO A 34 -10.69 9.47 -3.41
C PRO A 34 -12.10 8.86 -3.62
N LEU A 35 -12.23 7.54 -3.59
CA LEU A 35 -13.50 6.80 -3.65
C LEU A 35 -13.27 5.38 -3.11
N PHE A 36 -14.40 4.73 -2.72
CA PHE A 36 -14.41 3.30 -2.34
C PHE A 36 -15.02 2.38 -3.40
N ARG A 37 -15.72 2.91 -4.40
CA ARG A 37 -16.30 2.09 -5.46
C ARG A 37 -15.20 1.37 -6.25
N CYS A 38 -15.41 0.07 -6.46
CA CYS A 38 -14.56 -0.79 -7.26
C CYS A 38 -15.42 -1.55 -8.29
N ASN A 39 -14.80 -2.08 -9.31
CA ASN A 39 -15.38 -2.97 -10.32
C ASN A 39 -14.95 -4.43 -10.15
N LEU A 40 -14.32 -4.76 -9.00
CA LEU A 40 -13.96 -6.11 -8.56
C LEU A 40 -14.42 -6.33 -7.12
N ALA A 41 -14.53 -7.60 -6.71
CA ALA A 41 -14.88 -8.04 -5.36
C ALA A 41 -13.87 -9.10 -4.87
N CYS A 42 -12.61 -8.69 -4.71
CA CYS A 42 -11.50 -9.57 -4.35
C CYS A 42 -11.73 -10.27 -3.01
N VAL A 43 -11.33 -11.54 -2.91
CA VAL A 43 -11.53 -12.39 -1.72
C VAL A 43 -10.89 -11.86 -0.45
N GLY A 44 -9.76 -11.15 -0.56
CA GLY A 44 -9.03 -10.54 0.55
C GLY A 44 -9.39 -9.08 0.84
N CYS A 45 -10.37 -8.48 0.13
CA CYS A 45 -10.69 -7.06 0.23
C CYS A 45 -11.89 -6.81 1.14
N GLY A 46 -11.70 -6.04 2.22
CA GLY A 46 -12.81 -5.57 3.09
C GLY A 46 -13.25 -4.12 2.80
N LYS A 47 -12.66 -3.46 1.78
CA LYS A 47 -12.84 -2.01 1.57
C LYS A 47 -14.01 -1.60 0.68
N ILE A 48 -14.65 -2.51 0.00
CA ILE A 48 -15.78 -2.21 -0.88
C ILE A 48 -17.14 -2.52 -0.24
N ASP A 49 -17.15 -3.07 0.95
CA ASP A 49 -18.36 -3.48 1.63
C ASP A 49 -19.00 -2.30 2.37
N TYR A 50 -19.48 -1.34 1.59
CA TYR A 50 -20.19 -0.16 2.07
C TYR A 50 -21.53 0.00 1.35
N PRO A 51 -22.53 0.63 2.03
CA PRO A 51 -23.78 1.05 1.38
C PRO A 51 -23.52 1.97 0.16
N ASP A 52 -24.40 1.91 -0.81
CA ASP A 52 -24.29 2.70 -2.06
C ASP A 52 -24.12 4.20 -1.85
N LYS A 53 -24.72 4.78 -0.80
CA LYS A 53 -24.53 6.19 -0.43
C LYS A 53 -23.07 6.52 -0.20
N ILE A 54 -22.30 5.62 0.43
CA ILE A 54 -20.87 5.77 0.68
C ILE A 54 -20.07 5.48 -0.58
N LEU A 55 -20.40 4.39 -1.29
CA LEU A 55 -19.71 4.01 -2.53
C LEU A 55 -19.86 5.06 -3.64
N ASN A 56 -20.89 5.89 -3.58
CA ASN A 56 -21.11 6.99 -4.52
C ASN A 56 -20.37 8.29 -4.11
N LYS A 57 -19.89 8.39 -2.87
CA LYS A 57 -19.10 9.55 -2.43
C LYS A 57 -17.73 9.55 -3.09
N ARG A 58 -17.25 10.75 -3.39
CA ARG A 58 -15.93 10.98 -3.98
C ARG A 58 -15.33 12.25 -3.39
N LEU A 59 -14.03 12.27 -3.20
CA LEU A 59 -13.31 13.53 -2.96
C LEU A 59 -13.20 14.30 -4.27
N SER A 60 -13.39 15.62 -4.23
CA SER A 60 -13.09 16.47 -5.37
C SER A 60 -11.56 16.55 -5.60
N PRO A 61 -11.10 16.96 -6.80
CA PRO A 61 -9.68 17.24 -7.02
C PRO A 61 -9.11 18.23 -6.01
N GLU A 62 -9.85 19.27 -5.63
CA GLU A 62 -9.44 20.29 -4.64
C GLU A 62 -9.29 19.69 -3.25
N GLU A 63 -10.20 18.81 -2.82
CA GLU A 63 -10.08 18.07 -1.55
C GLU A 63 -8.85 17.17 -1.54
N CYS A 64 -8.55 16.52 -2.68
CA CYS A 64 -7.34 15.71 -2.84
C CYS A 64 -6.08 16.57 -2.77
N PHE A 65 -6.05 17.73 -3.44
CA PHE A 65 -4.91 18.66 -3.40
C PHE A 65 -4.70 19.23 -2.01
N LYS A 66 -5.79 19.63 -1.34
CA LYS A 66 -5.71 20.07 0.06
C LYS A 66 -5.10 18.98 0.96
N ALA A 67 -5.51 17.73 0.81
CA ALA A 67 -4.95 16.63 1.60
C ALA A 67 -3.45 16.42 1.33
N VAL A 68 -3.01 16.54 0.07
CA VAL A 68 -1.60 16.46 -0.31
C VAL A 68 -0.78 17.59 0.29
N ASP A 69 -1.32 18.81 0.26
CA ASP A 69 -0.64 20.00 0.78
C ASP A 69 -0.59 19.97 2.32
N ASP A 70 -1.70 19.65 2.99
CA ASP A 70 -1.78 19.52 4.46
C ASP A 70 -0.82 18.42 4.99
N CYS A 71 -0.75 17.28 4.32
CA CYS A 71 0.10 16.15 4.69
C CYS A 71 1.58 16.43 4.45
N GLY A 72 1.93 17.07 3.34
CA GLY A 72 3.30 17.40 2.97
C GLY A 72 4.19 16.21 2.58
N ALA A 73 3.69 14.96 2.60
CA ALA A 73 4.46 13.77 2.23
C ALA A 73 5.09 13.90 0.83
N PRO A 74 6.30 13.37 0.61
CA PRO A 74 6.94 13.40 -0.72
C PRO A 74 6.28 12.46 -1.73
N MET A 75 5.53 11.47 -1.27
CA MET A 75 4.88 10.45 -2.09
C MET A 75 3.38 10.40 -1.81
N VAL A 76 2.61 10.05 -2.85
CA VAL A 76 1.15 9.84 -2.75
C VAL A 76 0.82 8.51 -3.42
N SER A 77 0.25 7.57 -2.67
CA SER A 77 -0.35 6.36 -3.20
C SER A 77 -1.85 6.56 -3.33
N ILE A 78 -2.42 6.24 -4.47
CA ILE A 78 -3.86 6.38 -4.75
C ILE A 78 -4.44 4.97 -4.93
N PRO A 79 -4.75 4.23 -3.83
CA PRO A 79 -5.32 2.89 -3.91
C PRO A 79 -6.84 2.92 -4.14
N GLY A 80 -7.58 3.63 -3.32
CA GLY A 80 -9.05 3.70 -3.36
C GLY A 80 -9.76 2.35 -3.37
N GLY A 81 -10.95 2.30 -3.98
CA GLY A 81 -11.53 1.10 -4.59
C GLY A 81 -10.82 0.85 -5.92
N GLU A 82 -11.40 1.37 -7.06
CA GLU A 82 -10.65 1.45 -8.32
C GLU A 82 -10.52 2.93 -8.72
N PRO A 83 -9.32 3.52 -8.61
CA PRO A 83 -9.14 4.96 -8.87
C PRO A 83 -9.54 5.39 -10.28
N LEU A 84 -9.40 4.50 -11.26
CA LEU A 84 -9.78 4.79 -12.63
C LEU A 84 -11.30 4.93 -12.82
N LEU A 85 -12.13 4.60 -11.84
CA LEU A 85 -13.56 4.93 -11.83
C LEU A 85 -13.84 6.39 -11.43
N HIS A 86 -12.87 7.08 -10.84
CA HIS A 86 -13.03 8.48 -10.46
C HIS A 86 -13.03 9.39 -11.71
N LYS A 87 -14.08 10.23 -11.85
CA LYS A 87 -14.23 11.09 -13.04
C LYS A 87 -13.10 12.13 -13.17
N GLY A 88 -12.61 12.65 -12.05
CA GLY A 88 -11.51 13.64 -11.99
C GLY A 88 -10.12 13.00 -11.80
N ILE A 89 -9.91 11.70 -12.04
CA ILE A 89 -8.64 11.03 -11.73
C ILE A 89 -7.47 11.62 -12.54
N LYS A 90 -7.70 12.02 -13.78
CA LYS A 90 -6.70 12.70 -14.59
C LYS A 90 -6.22 13.97 -13.90
N GLU A 91 -7.15 14.84 -13.53
CA GLU A 91 -6.85 16.12 -12.86
C GLU A 91 -6.14 15.91 -11.52
N ILE A 92 -6.59 14.95 -10.72
CA ILE A 92 -5.95 14.59 -9.44
C ILE A 92 -4.49 14.18 -9.67
N VAL A 93 -4.22 13.26 -10.59
CA VAL A 93 -2.86 12.79 -10.88
C VAL A 93 -1.98 13.92 -11.41
N GLU A 94 -2.45 14.68 -12.41
CA GLU A 94 -1.71 15.78 -13.00
C GLU A 94 -1.40 16.88 -11.96
N GLY A 95 -2.38 17.24 -11.12
CA GLY A 95 -2.22 18.23 -10.07
C GLY A 95 -1.21 17.81 -8.99
N ILE A 96 -1.16 16.51 -8.63
CA ILE A 96 -0.18 15.97 -7.68
C ILE A 96 1.22 15.93 -8.32
N VAL A 97 1.33 15.50 -9.58
CA VAL A 97 2.59 15.51 -10.34
C VAL A 97 3.14 16.93 -10.49
N ALA A 98 2.28 17.92 -10.76
CA ALA A 98 2.67 19.34 -10.83
C ALA A 98 3.26 19.85 -9.50
N ARG A 99 2.82 19.32 -8.36
CA ARG A 99 3.37 19.56 -7.01
C ARG A 99 4.71 18.86 -6.77
N LYS A 100 5.26 18.17 -7.77
CA LYS A 100 6.51 17.38 -7.69
C LYS A 100 6.46 16.30 -6.61
N LYS A 101 5.28 15.73 -6.35
CA LYS A 101 5.09 14.55 -5.52
C LYS A 101 5.13 13.30 -6.39
N PHE A 102 5.70 12.21 -5.86
CA PHE A 102 5.71 10.92 -6.55
C PHE A 102 4.36 10.23 -6.38
N VAL A 103 3.66 9.99 -7.48
CA VAL A 103 2.34 9.35 -7.52
C VAL A 103 2.49 7.87 -7.84
N TYR A 104 1.88 7.02 -7.02
CA TYR A 104 1.61 5.63 -7.32
C TYR A 104 0.10 5.47 -7.55
N LEU A 105 -0.31 5.41 -8.82
CA LEU A 105 -1.70 5.15 -9.19
C LEU A 105 -1.92 3.65 -9.18
N CYS A 106 -2.57 3.15 -8.10
CA CYS A 106 -2.84 1.73 -7.91
C CYS A 106 -4.13 1.35 -8.66
N THR A 107 -4.09 0.30 -9.48
CA THR A 107 -5.24 -0.10 -10.30
C THR A 107 -5.27 -1.61 -10.52
N ASN A 108 -6.47 -2.17 -10.63
CA ASN A 108 -6.69 -3.54 -11.11
C ASN A 108 -6.54 -3.68 -12.63
N ALA A 109 -6.21 -2.60 -13.30
CA ALA A 109 -5.95 -2.47 -14.74
C ALA A 109 -7.12 -2.74 -15.69
N LEU A 110 -8.31 -3.14 -15.24
CA LEU A 110 -9.46 -3.40 -16.12
C LEU A 110 -9.84 -2.20 -17.00
N LEU A 111 -9.59 -1.00 -16.52
CA LEU A 111 -9.85 0.25 -17.24
C LEU A 111 -8.58 0.91 -17.78
N LEU A 112 -7.39 0.43 -17.38
CA LEU A 112 -6.14 1.11 -17.63
C LEU A 112 -5.89 1.34 -19.12
N LYS A 113 -5.97 0.30 -19.96
CA LYS A 113 -5.75 0.40 -21.40
C LYS A 113 -6.62 1.48 -22.05
N LYS A 114 -7.91 1.57 -21.67
CA LYS A 114 -8.86 2.58 -22.21
C LYS A 114 -8.56 4.00 -21.71
N LYS A 115 -7.84 4.14 -20.60
CA LYS A 115 -7.60 5.44 -19.96
C LYS A 115 -6.15 5.92 -20.06
N LEU A 116 -5.25 5.14 -20.67
CA LEU A 116 -3.85 5.54 -20.81
C LEU A 116 -3.68 6.90 -21.50
N ASP A 117 -4.52 7.22 -22.49
CA ASP A 117 -4.48 8.51 -23.19
C ASP A 117 -4.79 9.72 -22.30
N GLN A 118 -5.33 9.48 -21.10
CA GLN A 118 -5.59 10.54 -20.11
C GLN A 118 -4.34 10.95 -19.34
N PHE A 119 -3.26 10.14 -19.37
CA PHE A 119 -2.06 10.37 -18.60
C PHE A 119 -0.85 10.59 -19.49
N THR A 120 0.11 11.33 -18.97
CA THR A 120 1.41 11.55 -19.63
C THR A 120 2.51 10.86 -18.83
N PRO A 121 3.41 10.08 -19.46
CA PRO A 121 4.57 9.51 -18.77
C PRO A 121 5.38 10.59 -18.05
N SER A 122 5.73 10.33 -16.80
CA SER A 122 6.44 11.29 -15.96
C SER A 122 7.33 10.56 -14.96
N PRO A 123 8.50 11.07 -14.60
CA PRO A 123 9.31 10.52 -13.51
C PRO A 123 8.62 10.61 -12.15
N TYR A 124 7.50 11.33 -12.05
CA TYR A 124 6.68 11.44 -10.85
C TYR A 124 5.43 10.55 -10.88
N LEU A 125 5.15 9.84 -11.98
CA LEU A 125 3.98 8.97 -12.10
C LEU A 125 4.41 7.51 -12.27
N THR A 126 3.94 6.66 -11.39
CA THR A 126 4.06 5.20 -11.48
C THR A 126 2.66 4.59 -11.57
N LEU A 127 2.44 3.76 -12.56
CA LEU A 127 1.25 2.90 -12.62
C LEU A 127 1.56 1.63 -11.82
N SER A 128 0.87 1.43 -10.70
CA SER A 128 1.05 0.27 -9.82
C SER A 128 -0.09 -0.71 -10.07
N VAL A 129 0.17 -1.74 -10.88
CA VAL A 129 -0.85 -2.69 -11.29
C VAL A 129 -0.94 -3.85 -10.31
N HIS A 130 -2.14 -4.18 -9.87
CA HIS A 130 -2.41 -5.29 -8.97
C HIS A 130 -2.38 -6.62 -9.71
N LEU A 131 -1.46 -7.51 -9.30
CA LEU A 131 -1.39 -8.91 -9.72
C LEU A 131 -0.84 -9.75 -8.56
N ASP A 132 -1.60 -10.75 -8.11
CA ASP A 132 -1.27 -11.58 -6.93
C ASP A 132 -0.70 -12.96 -7.27
N GLY A 133 -0.57 -13.30 -8.54
CA GLY A 133 -0.05 -14.57 -9.01
C GLY A 133 -0.14 -14.69 -10.54
N LEU A 134 0.08 -15.88 -11.06
CA LEU A 134 -0.21 -16.20 -12.45
C LEU A 134 -1.74 -16.22 -12.66
N LYS A 135 -2.19 -16.54 -13.87
CA LYS A 135 -3.58 -16.38 -14.29
C LYS A 135 -4.60 -17.00 -13.33
N GLU A 136 -4.40 -18.25 -12.96
CA GLU A 136 -5.34 -18.97 -12.09
C GLU A 136 -5.40 -18.37 -10.69
N GLU A 137 -4.24 -18.11 -10.09
CA GLU A 137 -4.14 -17.52 -8.75
C GLU A 137 -4.70 -16.11 -8.72
N HIS A 138 -4.38 -15.29 -9.74
CA HIS A 138 -4.86 -13.91 -9.77
C HIS A 138 -6.38 -13.82 -10.00
N ASP A 139 -6.90 -14.53 -11.00
CA ASP A 139 -8.33 -14.52 -11.31
C ASP A 139 -9.17 -15.05 -10.12
N HIS A 140 -8.65 -16.05 -9.40
CA HIS A 140 -9.23 -16.49 -8.13
C HIS A 140 -9.21 -15.39 -7.07
N ALA A 141 -8.04 -14.78 -6.81
CA ALA A 141 -7.88 -13.73 -5.80
C ALA A 141 -8.80 -12.53 -6.01
N VAL A 142 -9.08 -12.18 -7.27
CA VAL A 142 -9.97 -11.06 -7.62
C VAL A 142 -11.42 -11.49 -7.88
N SER A 143 -11.75 -12.78 -7.71
CA SER A 143 -13.09 -13.38 -7.90
C SER A 143 -13.69 -13.12 -9.29
N GLN A 144 -12.85 -13.05 -10.32
CA GLN A 144 -13.31 -12.81 -11.69
C GLN A 144 -12.31 -13.34 -12.72
N GLU A 145 -12.77 -14.22 -13.61
CA GLU A 145 -11.98 -14.75 -14.72
C GLU A 145 -11.61 -13.69 -15.76
N GLY A 146 -10.44 -13.85 -16.37
CA GLY A 146 -9.92 -13.03 -17.46
C GLY A 146 -9.43 -11.64 -17.02
N VAL A 147 -9.31 -11.37 -15.72
CA VAL A 147 -8.72 -10.13 -15.21
C VAL A 147 -7.21 -10.12 -15.45
N PHE A 148 -6.54 -11.25 -15.19
CA PHE A 148 -5.10 -11.40 -15.43
C PHE A 148 -4.72 -11.02 -16.86
N ASP A 149 -5.39 -11.59 -17.86
CA ASP A 149 -5.07 -11.34 -19.27
C ASP A 149 -5.23 -9.85 -19.63
N ARG A 150 -6.30 -9.21 -19.14
CA ARG A 150 -6.53 -7.77 -19.36
C ARG A 150 -5.51 -6.89 -18.64
N ALA A 151 -5.10 -7.27 -17.45
CA ALA A 151 -4.07 -6.56 -16.70
C ALA A 151 -2.71 -6.67 -17.41
N VAL A 152 -2.33 -7.87 -17.87
CA VAL A 152 -1.10 -8.11 -18.64
C VAL A 152 -1.10 -7.30 -19.94
N GLU A 153 -2.20 -7.28 -20.68
CA GLU A 153 -2.32 -6.47 -21.90
C GLU A 153 -2.14 -4.97 -21.61
N ALA A 154 -2.77 -4.48 -20.53
CA ALA A 154 -2.65 -3.08 -20.11
C ALA A 154 -1.22 -2.73 -19.65
N ILE A 155 -0.52 -3.64 -18.95
CA ILE A 155 0.88 -3.47 -18.57
C ILE A 155 1.75 -3.32 -19.80
N LYS A 156 1.64 -4.25 -20.77
CA LYS A 156 2.43 -4.22 -22.03
C LYS A 156 2.22 -2.90 -22.78
N GLU A 157 0.98 -2.45 -22.89
CA GLU A 157 0.65 -1.20 -23.56
C GLU A 157 1.23 0.01 -22.80
N ALA A 158 1.12 0.04 -21.46
CA ALA A 158 1.67 1.13 -20.66
C ALA A 158 3.21 1.18 -20.74
N VAL A 159 3.88 0.04 -20.69
CA VAL A 159 5.34 -0.06 -20.85
C VAL A 159 5.75 0.41 -22.24
N ALA A 160 5.06 -0.02 -23.29
CA ALA A 160 5.34 0.39 -24.67
C ALA A 160 5.19 1.89 -24.89
N ARG A 161 4.29 2.55 -24.13
CA ARG A 161 4.10 4.02 -24.16
C ARG A 161 5.07 4.79 -23.24
N GLY A 162 6.02 4.12 -22.60
CA GLY A 162 7.04 4.75 -21.76
C GLY A 162 6.57 5.12 -20.35
N PHE A 163 5.45 4.58 -19.88
CA PHE A 163 5.08 4.73 -18.47
C PHE A 163 5.97 3.86 -17.57
N ARG A 164 6.28 4.40 -16.40
CA ARG A 164 6.81 3.58 -15.33
C ARG A 164 5.70 2.69 -14.78
N VAL A 165 5.88 1.37 -14.89
CA VAL A 165 4.93 0.38 -14.39
C VAL A 165 5.59 -0.46 -13.32
N THR A 166 4.89 -0.68 -12.20
CA THR A 166 5.24 -1.65 -11.16
C THR A 166 4.07 -2.59 -10.95
N VAL A 167 4.34 -3.80 -10.50
CA VAL A 167 3.31 -4.74 -10.05
C VAL A 167 3.21 -4.70 -8.53
N ASN A 168 1.99 -4.64 -8.01
CA ASN A 168 1.69 -4.78 -6.59
C ASN A 168 1.11 -6.16 -6.34
N CYS A 169 1.84 -6.98 -5.59
CA CYS A 169 1.52 -8.37 -5.30
C CYS A 169 1.26 -8.55 -3.80
N THR A 170 0.11 -9.10 -3.47
CA THR A 170 -0.26 -9.50 -2.11
C THR A 170 -0.22 -11.02 -2.02
N LEU A 171 0.50 -11.56 -1.04
CA LEU A 171 0.63 -12.99 -0.83
C LEU A 171 -0.33 -13.47 0.27
N PHE A 172 -1.10 -14.51 -0.06
CA PHE A 172 -2.05 -15.20 0.81
C PHE A 172 -1.70 -16.67 0.91
N ASN A 173 -2.30 -17.44 1.83
CA ASN A 173 -2.03 -18.85 2.01
C ASN A 173 -2.23 -19.71 0.75
N ASP A 174 -3.25 -19.41 -0.04
CA ASP A 174 -3.65 -20.15 -1.23
C ASP A 174 -2.75 -19.91 -2.45
N ASN A 175 -2.02 -18.78 -2.47
CA ASN A 175 -1.06 -18.46 -3.53
C ASN A 175 0.41 -18.50 -3.07
N THR A 176 0.71 -19.22 -1.98
CA THR A 176 2.04 -19.18 -1.34
C THR A 176 2.95 -20.36 -1.67
N VAL A 177 2.67 -21.14 -2.69
CA VAL A 177 3.63 -22.15 -3.19
C VAL A 177 4.86 -21.39 -3.73
N PRO A 178 6.04 -21.49 -3.08
CA PRO A 178 7.18 -20.63 -3.40
C PRO A 178 7.60 -20.72 -4.86
N GLU A 179 7.51 -21.90 -5.47
CA GLU A 179 7.84 -22.15 -6.87
C GLU A 179 6.89 -21.40 -7.81
N ARG A 180 5.61 -21.34 -7.50
CA ARG A 180 4.61 -20.59 -8.26
C ARG A 180 4.84 -19.08 -8.14
N VAL A 181 5.13 -18.61 -6.94
CA VAL A 181 5.49 -17.19 -6.70
C VAL A 181 6.76 -16.82 -7.49
N ALA A 182 7.76 -17.69 -7.50
CA ALA A 182 8.98 -17.48 -8.27
C ALA A 182 8.72 -17.43 -9.77
N GLN A 183 7.89 -18.34 -10.30
CA GLN A 183 7.47 -18.32 -11.71
C GLN A 183 6.71 -17.03 -12.05
N PHE A 184 5.83 -16.59 -11.17
CA PHE A 184 5.10 -15.33 -11.32
C PHE A 184 6.06 -14.13 -11.36
N PHE A 185 7.03 -14.05 -10.47
CA PHE A 185 8.00 -12.95 -10.47
C PHE A 185 8.88 -12.94 -11.73
N ASP A 186 9.30 -14.12 -12.22
CA ASP A 186 10.00 -14.23 -13.50
C ASP A 186 9.14 -13.67 -14.64
N TYR A 187 7.89 -14.12 -14.73
CA TYR A 187 6.94 -13.68 -15.74
C TYR A 187 6.70 -12.16 -15.70
N VAL A 188 6.48 -11.62 -14.52
CA VAL A 188 6.26 -10.17 -14.34
C VAL A 188 7.48 -9.35 -14.81
N MET A 189 8.71 -9.81 -14.51
CA MET A 189 9.92 -9.13 -14.97
C MET A 189 10.08 -9.19 -16.50
N GLU A 190 9.59 -10.26 -17.14
CA GLU A 190 9.59 -10.38 -18.61
C GLU A 190 8.63 -9.40 -19.29
N LEU A 191 7.56 -8.98 -18.61
CA LEU A 191 6.65 -7.95 -19.12
C LEU A 191 7.31 -6.56 -19.26
N GLY A 192 8.52 -6.38 -18.72
CA GLY A 192 9.25 -5.12 -18.78
C GLY A 192 8.87 -4.11 -17.70
N VAL A 193 8.19 -4.54 -16.64
CA VAL A 193 7.94 -3.68 -15.48
C VAL A 193 9.23 -3.30 -14.77
N GLU A 194 9.25 -2.16 -14.09
CA GLU A 194 10.45 -1.69 -13.38
C GLU A 194 10.62 -2.31 -12.00
N GLY A 195 9.55 -2.87 -11.42
CA GLY A 195 9.68 -3.52 -10.13
C GLY A 195 8.38 -4.11 -9.59
N ILE A 196 8.54 -4.93 -8.56
CA ILE A 196 7.48 -5.60 -7.83
C ILE A 196 7.41 -5.01 -6.42
N THR A 197 6.24 -4.60 -5.99
CA THR A 197 5.92 -4.33 -4.58
C THR A 197 5.26 -5.58 -4.03
N VAL A 198 5.80 -6.15 -2.96
CA VAL A 198 5.28 -7.39 -2.38
C VAL A 198 4.98 -7.21 -0.91
N ALA A 199 3.86 -7.77 -0.45
CA ALA A 199 3.48 -7.76 0.95
C ALA A 199 2.65 -9.01 1.29
N PRO A 200 2.65 -9.47 2.55
CA PRO A 200 1.62 -10.39 3.02
C PRO A 200 0.27 -9.69 3.06
N GLY A 201 -0.81 -10.44 2.85
CA GLY A 201 -2.17 -9.94 3.05
C GLY A 201 -2.41 -9.53 4.50
N TYR A 202 -3.30 -8.56 4.70
CA TYR A 202 -3.79 -8.17 6.02
C TYR A 202 -5.23 -8.63 6.20
N ALA A 203 -5.52 -9.31 7.31
CA ALA A 203 -6.85 -9.80 7.65
C ALA A 203 -7.79 -8.63 7.99
N TYR A 204 -8.38 -8.02 6.96
CA TYR A 204 -9.42 -7.02 7.17
C TYR A 204 -10.63 -7.63 7.87
N GLU A 205 -11.22 -6.89 8.80
CA GLU A 205 -12.40 -7.32 9.57
C GLU A 205 -13.55 -7.85 8.68
N ARG A 206 -13.68 -7.31 7.48
CA ARG A 206 -14.75 -7.65 6.52
C ARG A 206 -14.25 -8.33 5.25
N ALA A 207 -13.03 -8.87 5.24
CA ALA A 207 -12.60 -9.68 4.12
C ALA A 207 -13.51 -10.93 4.00
N PRO A 208 -14.00 -11.27 2.80
CA PRO A 208 -14.90 -12.41 2.59
C PRO A 208 -14.32 -13.74 3.07
N VAL A 209 -13.01 -13.93 2.91
CA VAL A 209 -12.29 -15.15 3.31
C VAL A 209 -11.26 -14.81 4.38
N GLN A 210 -11.40 -15.37 5.59
CA GLN A 210 -10.59 -15.01 6.75
C GLN A 210 -9.39 -15.95 7.00
N ASP A 211 -9.42 -17.16 6.54
CA ASP A 211 -8.39 -18.19 6.74
C ASP A 211 -7.24 -18.14 5.71
N GLN A 212 -7.34 -17.25 4.72
CA GLN A 212 -6.31 -17.07 3.71
C GLN A 212 -5.11 -16.21 4.15
N PHE A 213 -5.14 -15.60 5.32
CA PHE A 213 -4.10 -14.67 5.76
C PHE A 213 -2.94 -15.37 6.47
N LEU A 214 -1.72 -14.95 6.12
CA LEU A 214 -0.48 -15.49 6.69
C LEU A 214 -0.23 -14.96 8.10
N GLY A 215 0.14 -15.85 9.04
CA GLY A 215 0.74 -15.45 10.30
C GLY A 215 2.17 -14.92 10.11
N ARG A 216 2.71 -14.17 11.12
CA ARG A 216 4.08 -13.60 11.03
C ARG A 216 5.16 -14.65 10.74
N LYS A 217 5.13 -15.77 11.44
CA LYS A 217 6.12 -16.84 11.26
C LYS A 217 6.06 -17.41 9.84
N GLN A 218 4.87 -17.73 9.37
CA GLN A 218 4.64 -18.21 8.00
C GLN A 218 5.12 -17.20 6.96
N THR A 219 4.82 -15.91 7.16
CA THR A 219 5.30 -14.81 6.30
C THR A 219 6.82 -14.81 6.20
N LYS A 220 7.53 -14.86 7.34
CA LYS A 220 9.00 -14.84 7.35
C LYS A 220 9.60 -16.06 6.66
N GLU A 221 9.06 -17.25 6.91
CA GLU A 221 9.49 -18.51 6.29
C GLU A 221 9.28 -18.49 4.77
N LEU A 222 8.11 -18.01 4.32
CA LEU A 222 7.79 -17.84 2.91
C LEU A 222 8.76 -16.90 2.22
N PHE A 223 8.94 -15.69 2.75
CA PHE A 223 9.83 -14.70 2.14
C PHE A 223 11.29 -15.14 2.12
N ARG A 224 11.77 -15.85 3.14
CA ARG A 224 13.10 -16.48 3.11
C ARG A 224 13.25 -17.45 1.97
N THR A 225 12.26 -18.32 1.77
CA THR A 225 12.28 -19.30 0.69
C THR A 225 12.27 -18.62 -0.67
N ILE A 226 11.41 -17.62 -0.88
CA ILE A 226 11.35 -16.83 -2.12
C ILE A 226 12.69 -16.13 -2.38
N PHE A 227 13.26 -15.45 -1.38
CA PHE A 227 14.53 -14.73 -1.57
C PHE A 227 15.71 -15.66 -1.82
N ARG A 228 15.73 -16.87 -1.23
CA ARG A 228 16.72 -17.92 -1.54
C ARG A 228 16.62 -18.32 -3.01
N MET A 229 15.41 -18.62 -3.50
CA MET A 229 15.18 -18.95 -4.89
C MET A 229 15.59 -17.82 -5.84
N GLY A 230 15.39 -16.56 -5.42
CA GLY A 230 15.86 -15.38 -6.16
C GLY A 230 17.39 -15.29 -6.29
N LYS A 231 18.15 -15.71 -5.25
CA LYS A 231 19.62 -15.79 -5.28
C LYS A 231 20.11 -16.82 -6.29
N ASP A 232 19.47 -17.99 -6.33
CA ASP A 232 19.89 -19.11 -7.18
C ASP A 232 19.62 -18.86 -8.68
N ARG A 233 18.85 -17.81 -8.99
CA ARG A 233 18.50 -17.38 -10.35
C ARG A 233 19.51 -16.41 -10.99
N VAL A 234 20.56 -16.04 -10.29
CA VAL A 234 21.61 -15.17 -10.82
C VAL A 234 22.22 -15.79 -12.10
N GLY A 235 21.89 -15.19 -13.26
CA GLY A 235 22.38 -15.61 -14.58
C GLY A 235 21.37 -16.35 -15.47
N LYS A 236 20.13 -16.64 -15.03
CA LYS A 236 19.13 -17.40 -15.81
C LYS A 236 17.91 -16.60 -16.28
N ALA A 237 17.60 -15.48 -15.64
CA ALA A 237 16.49 -14.60 -15.99
C ALA A 237 16.82 -13.16 -15.57
N LYS A 238 15.99 -12.17 -15.97
CA LYS A 238 16.10 -10.81 -15.39
C LYS A 238 15.99 -10.93 -13.88
N LYS A 239 16.97 -10.39 -13.15
CA LYS A 239 16.95 -10.34 -11.69
C LYS A 239 15.65 -9.68 -11.20
N TRP A 240 14.97 -10.28 -10.24
CA TRP A 240 13.80 -9.67 -9.65
C TRP A 240 14.15 -8.30 -9.04
N ALA A 241 13.41 -7.30 -9.44
CA ALA A 241 13.57 -5.95 -8.98
C ALA A 241 12.40 -5.58 -8.06
N PHE A 242 12.67 -5.38 -6.77
CA PHE A 242 11.62 -4.97 -5.82
C PHE A 242 11.57 -3.44 -5.70
N ASN A 243 10.34 -2.90 -5.71
CA ASN A 243 10.06 -1.47 -5.56
C ASN A 243 9.94 -1.07 -4.08
N GLN A 244 10.76 -1.68 -3.24
CA GLN A 244 10.78 -1.51 -1.78
C GLN A 244 12.22 -1.41 -1.30
N SER A 245 12.40 -0.88 -0.07
CA SER A 245 13.75 -0.82 0.52
C SER A 245 14.27 -2.21 0.83
N THR A 246 15.57 -2.42 0.64
CA THR A 246 16.22 -3.69 0.97
C THR A 246 16.05 -4.03 2.45
N MET A 247 15.99 -3.01 3.31
CA MET A 247 15.80 -3.16 4.75
C MET A 247 14.39 -3.67 5.10
N TYR A 248 13.36 -3.29 4.33
CA TYR A 248 12.03 -3.84 4.51
C TYR A 248 11.96 -5.31 4.04
N LEU A 249 12.57 -5.64 2.91
CA LEU A 249 12.64 -7.02 2.44
C LEU A 249 13.40 -7.91 3.43
N ASP A 250 14.46 -7.38 4.04
CA ASP A 250 15.22 -8.06 5.10
C ASP A 250 14.38 -8.26 6.39
N PHE A 251 13.49 -7.31 6.70
CA PHE A 251 12.48 -7.46 7.75
C PHE A 251 11.45 -8.56 7.41
N LEU A 252 10.95 -8.62 6.18
CA LEU A 252 10.05 -9.69 5.73
C LEU A 252 10.69 -11.08 5.86
N ALA A 253 12.01 -11.17 5.63
CA ALA A 253 12.77 -12.40 5.84
C ALA A 253 13.06 -12.73 7.32
N GLY A 254 12.57 -11.93 8.26
CA GLY A 254 12.75 -12.17 9.69
C GLY A 254 14.16 -11.89 10.22
N ASN A 255 14.97 -11.10 9.54
CA ASN A 255 16.32 -10.75 9.98
C ASN A 255 16.34 -9.52 10.89
N GLN A 256 15.20 -8.83 11.03
CA GLN A 256 15.08 -7.59 11.81
C GLN A 256 13.75 -7.53 12.52
N THR A 257 13.76 -6.79 13.64
CA THR A 257 12.53 -6.39 14.34
C THR A 257 12.36 -4.89 14.15
N TYR A 258 11.19 -4.48 13.65
CA TYR A 258 10.81 -3.09 13.50
C TYR A 258 9.55 -2.77 14.31
N GLU A 259 9.51 -1.56 14.84
CA GLU A 259 8.26 -0.97 15.32
C GLU A 259 7.47 -0.41 14.14
N CYS A 260 6.16 -0.60 14.19
CA CYS A 260 5.26 -0.01 13.21
C CYS A 260 5.21 1.51 13.36
N THR A 261 5.31 2.24 12.25
CA THR A 261 5.22 3.71 12.20
C THR A 261 4.00 4.15 11.36
N PRO A 262 2.76 3.97 11.87
CA PRO A 262 1.56 4.22 11.09
C PRO A 262 1.41 5.68 10.64
N TRP A 263 1.97 6.65 11.38
CA TRP A 263 2.05 8.06 10.98
C TRP A 263 2.89 8.30 9.71
N GLY A 264 3.74 7.35 9.32
CA GLY A 264 4.53 7.42 8.09
C GLY A 264 3.68 7.31 6.83
N ASN A 265 2.50 6.66 6.95
CA ASN A 265 1.56 6.46 5.84
C ASN A 265 0.12 6.87 6.26
N PRO A 266 -0.12 8.15 6.59
CA PRO A 266 -1.45 8.62 6.93
C PRO A 266 -2.41 8.43 5.76
N THR A 267 -3.68 8.19 6.09
CA THR A 267 -4.73 7.91 5.11
C THR A 267 -5.78 9.01 5.09
N ARG A 268 -6.10 9.53 3.91
CA ARG A 268 -7.22 10.45 3.65
C ARG A 268 -8.21 9.79 2.69
N ASN A 269 -9.47 9.65 3.12
CA ASN A 269 -10.53 9.07 2.31
C ASN A 269 -11.84 9.88 2.42
N VAL A 270 -12.92 9.36 1.87
CA VAL A 270 -14.24 10.05 1.84
C VAL A 270 -14.83 10.31 3.22
N PHE A 271 -14.36 9.65 4.28
CA PHE A 271 -14.77 9.89 5.65
C PHE A 271 -13.96 10.98 6.36
N GLY A 272 -12.73 11.22 5.94
CA GLY A 272 -11.80 12.11 6.60
C GLY A 272 -10.40 11.53 6.69
N TRP A 273 -9.61 11.96 7.66
CA TRP A 273 -8.31 11.40 8.00
C TRP A 273 -8.50 10.20 8.92
N GLN A 274 -8.06 9.03 8.47
CA GLN A 274 -8.31 7.74 9.10
C GLN A 274 -7.32 7.44 10.23
N LYS A 275 -7.82 7.00 11.37
CA LYS A 275 -7.04 6.51 12.53
C LYS A 275 -6.98 4.98 12.55
N PRO A 276 -5.90 4.40 13.08
CA PRO A 276 -4.55 4.96 13.20
C PRO A 276 -3.78 4.79 11.89
N CYS A 277 -4.20 3.89 11.03
CA CYS A 277 -3.51 3.53 9.79
C CYS A 277 -4.49 3.11 8.69
N TYR A 278 -3.95 2.88 7.50
CA TYR A 278 -4.68 2.43 6.33
C TYR A 278 -5.50 1.14 6.53
N LEU A 279 -5.04 0.24 7.41
CA LEU A 279 -5.63 -1.10 7.59
C LEU A 279 -6.74 -1.15 8.65
N LEU A 280 -6.60 -0.41 9.74
CA LEU A 280 -7.46 -0.58 10.92
C LEU A 280 -8.77 0.19 10.87
N SER A 281 -8.81 1.39 10.34
CA SER A 281 -10.03 2.22 10.23
C SER A 281 -10.78 2.41 11.56
N GLU A 282 -10.08 2.73 12.66
CA GLU A 282 -10.68 2.82 14.01
C GLU A 282 -11.19 4.22 14.37
N GLY A 283 -11.30 5.11 13.44
CA GLY A 283 -11.83 6.47 13.62
C GLY A 283 -11.40 7.39 12.52
N TYR A 284 -12.03 8.57 12.52
CA TYR A 284 -11.78 9.61 11.52
C TYR A 284 -11.74 10.97 12.19
N VAL A 285 -10.86 11.83 11.69
CA VAL A 285 -10.78 13.24 12.09
C VAL A 285 -10.82 14.14 10.86
N GLN A 286 -11.08 15.44 11.06
CA GLN A 286 -11.32 16.34 9.93
C GLN A 286 -10.03 16.92 9.35
N THR A 287 -8.99 17.09 10.16
CA THR A 287 -7.73 17.72 9.74
C THR A 287 -6.54 16.79 9.94
N PHE A 288 -5.50 16.99 9.11
CA PHE A 288 -4.23 16.27 9.25
C PHE A 288 -3.55 16.58 10.60
N LYS A 289 -3.63 17.83 11.04
CA LYS A 289 -3.11 18.23 12.34
C LYS A 289 -3.75 17.45 13.48
N GLU A 290 -5.10 17.38 13.49
CA GLU A 290 -5.85 16.60 14.46
C GLU A 290 -5.46 15.11 14.44
N LEU A 291 -5.26 14.51 13.24
CA LEU A 291 -4.77 13.14 13.12
C LEU A 291 -3.46 12.94 13.86
N MET A 292 -2.50 13.83 13.63
CA MET A 292 -1.14 13.72 14.19
C MET A 292 -1.12 13.96 15.71
N GLU A 293 -1.94 14.88 16.23
CA GLU A 293 -1.92 15.30 17.61
C GLU A 293 -2.82 14.44 18.53
N THR A 294 -3.93 13.90 18.01
CA THR A 294 -4.94 13.19 18.84
C THR A 294 -4.88 11.67 18.73
N THR A 295 -4.04 11.11 17.87
CA THR A 295 -3.88 9.66 17.77
C THR A 295 -2.81 9.18 18.75
N ASP A 296 -3.17 8.25 19.64
CA ASP A 296 -2.19 7.61 20.52
C ASP A 296 -1.41 6.54 19.75
N TRP A 297 -0.40 7.00 19.01
CA TRP A 297 0.41 6.19 18.12
C TRP A 297 1.14 5.03 18.82
N ASN A 298 1.46 5.18 20.10
CA ASN A 298 2.28 4.23 20.83
C ASN A 298 1.52 2.96 21.23
N THR A 299 0.19 2.95 21.10
CA THR A 299 -0.68 1.82 21.43
C THR A 299 -0.88 0.85 20.27
N TYR A 300 -0.28 1.13 19.09
CA TYR A 300 -0.42 0.32 17.90
C TYR A 300 0.89 -0.36 17.50
N GLY A 301 0.76 -1.49 16.82
CA GLY A 301 1.87 -2.33 16.36
C GLY A 301 1.85 -3.71 16.98
N THR A 302 2.71 -4.60 16.45
CA THR A 302 2.86 -5.97 16.95
C THR A 302 3.30 -5.95 18.42
N GLY A 303 2.71 -6.80 19.24
CA GLY A 303 2.94 -6.85 20.69
C GLY A 303 2.18 -5.80 21.50
N LYS A 304 1.54 -4.82 20.84
CA LYS A 304 0.80 -3.73 21.49
C LYS A 304 -0.71 -3.84 21.30
N TYR A 305 -1.16 -4.35 20.14
CA TYR A 305 -2.56 -4.41 19.77
C TYR A 305 -2.89 -5.70 19.00
N GLU A 306 -3.94 -6.43 19.39
CA GLU A 306 -4.28 -7.73 18.80
C GLU A 306 -4.44 -7.69 17.28
N LYS A 307 -5.12 -6.70 16.71
CA LYS A 307 -5.26 -6.56 15.24
C LYS A 307 -3.92 -6.33 14.52
N CYS A 308 -2.87 -5.99 15.24
CA CYS A 308 -1.52 -5.81 14.68
C CYS A 308 -0.64 -7.05 14.83
N ALA A 309 -1.08 -8.11 15.53
CA ALA A 309 -0.27 -9.27 15.89
C ALA A 309 0.47 -9.88 14.70
N ASN A 310 -0.23 -10.11 13.60
CA ASN A 310 0.31 -10.72 12.39
C ASN A 310 0.71 -9.72 11.29
N CYS A 311 0.53 -8.42 11.53
CA CYS A 311 0.81 -7.41 10.51
C CYS A 311 2.29 -7.30 10.20
N MET A 312 2.64 -7.45 8.92
CA MET A 312 3.96 -7.16 8.35
C MET A 312 3.86 -6.31 7.07
N VAL A 313 2.72 -5.63 6.88
CA VAL A 313 2.42 -4.89 5.65
C VAL A 313 3.28 -3.64 5.52
N HIS A 314 3.66 -3.33 4.29
CA HIS A 314 4.55 -2.21 3.94
C HIS A 314 4.07 -0.85 4.47
N CYS A 315 2.76 -0.58 4.50
CA CYS A 315 2.24 0.72 4.94
C CYS A 315 2.60 1.08 6.40
N GLY A 316 2.94 0.11 7.25
CA GLY A 316 3.37 0.38 8.62
C GLY A 316 4.89 0.23 8.82
N TYR A 317 5.53 -0.67 8.11
CA TYR A 317 6.93 -1.06 8.34
C TYR A 317 7.92 -0.55 7.30
N GLU A 318 7.48 -0.27 6.05
CA GLU A 318 8.35 0.33 5.04
C GLU A 318 8.83 1.74 5.45
N PRO A 319 8.00 2.63 6.04
CA PRO A 319 8.50 3.91 6.54
C PRO A 319 9.61 3.75 7.57
N THR A 320 9.47 2.81 8.51
CA THR A 320 10.53 2.49 9.49
C THR A 320 11.81 2.04 8.78
N ALA A 321 11.70 1.13 7.83
CA ALA A 321 12.82 0.58 7.08
C ALA A 321 13.53 1.66 6.24
N VAL A 322 12.79 2.57 5.61
CA VAL A 322 13.33 3.71 4.86
C VAL A 322 14.04 4.69 5.78
N MET A 323 13.46 5.00 6.95
CA MET A 323 14.11 5.81 7.96
C MET A 323 15.39 5.15 8.51
N ASP A 324 15.37 3.83 8.72
CA ASP A 324 16.52 3.04 9.14
C ASP A 324 17.64 3.07 8.07
N THR A 325 17.29 2.95 6.80
CA THR A 325 18.25 3.10 5.69
C THR A 325 18.98 4.45 5.72
N THR A 326 18.24 5.51 6.02
CA THR A 326 18.80 6.87 6.06
C THR A 326 19.66 7.12 7.30
N THR A 327 19.32 6.50 8.45
CA THR A 327 20.04 6.70 9.72
C THR A 327 21.21 5.74 9.90
N ARG A 328 21.13 4.56 9.31
CA ARG A 328 22.17 3.52 9.37
C ARG A 328 22.60 3.08 7.96
N PRO A 329 23.16 4.01 7.15
CA PRO A 329 23.47 3.76 5.74
C PRO A 329 24.46 2.61 5.53
N PHE A 330 25.43 2.43 6.43
CA PHE A 330 26.38 1.30 6.35
C PHE A 330 25.70 -0.07 6.53
N LYS A 331 24.71 -0.15 7.43
CA LYS A 331 23.89 -1.38 7.59
C LYS A 331 23.11 -1.65 6.31
N ALA A 332 22.42 -0.65 5.77
CA ALA A 332 21.65 -0.77 4.54
C ALA A 332 22.54 -1.16 3.35
N LEU A 333 23.72 -0.54 3.23
CA LEU A 333 24.70 -0.88 2.21
C LEU A 333 25.20 -2.34 2.35
N ARG A 334 25.46 -2.79 3.56
CA ARG A 334 25.87 -4.18 3.82
C ARG A 334 24.78 -5.15 3.34
N VAL A 335 23.51 -4.95 3.73
CA VAL A 335 22.40 -5.81 3.30
C VAL A 335 22.23 -5.76 1.78
N PHE A 336 22.42 -4.58 1.17
CA PHE A 336 22.35 -4.43 -0.29
C PHE A 336 23.45 -5.22 -1.01
N LEU A 337 24.71 -5.18 -0.52
CA LEU A 337 25.85 -5.85 -1.14
C LEU A 337 25.85 -7.36 -0.90
N GLN A 338 25.54 -7.81 0.32
CA GLN A 338 25.52 -9.22 0.70
C GLN A 338 24.23 -9.93 0.31
N GLY A 339 23.18 -9.18 -0.01
CA GLY A 339 21.82 -9.70 -0.20
C GLY A 339 21.13 -10.02 1.12
N ILE A 340 19.85 -10.39 1.04
CA ILE A 340 19.02 -10.76 2.19
C ILE A 340 19.50 -12.08 2.75
N GLU A 341 19.76 -12.14 4.06
CA GLU A 341 20.17 -13.37 4.76
C GLU A 341 18.99 -14.36 4.81
N THR A 342 19.24 -15.61 4.44
CA THR A 342 18.19 -16.65 4.35
C THR A 342 18.52 -17.94 5.11
N GLU A 343 19.75 -18.07 5.63
CA GLU A 343 20.21 -19.31 6.27
C GLU A 343 20.36 -19.19 7.79
N LYS A 344 20.78 -18.02 8.28
CA LYS A 344 20.94 -17.82 9.72
C LYS A 344 19.61 -17.82 10.47
N PRO A 345 19.59 -18.11 11.78
CA PRO A 345 18.36 -18.01 12.57
C PRO A 345 17.66 -16.65 12.42
N MET A 346 16.33 -16.66 12.39
CA MET A 346 15.53 -15.45 12.45
C MET A 346 15.66 -14.77 13.80
N VAL A 347 15.40 -13.46 13.84
CA VAL A 347 15.28 -12.75 15.13
C VAL A 347 14.09 -13.27 15.91
N ALA A 348 14.18 -13.19 17.26
CA ALA A 348 13.10 -13.62 18.13
C ALA A 348 11.78 -12.92 17.81
N GLU A 349 10.68 -13.65 17.96
CA GLU A 349 9.34 -13.07 17.80
C GLU A 349 9.03 -12.11 18.93
N ILE A 350 8.20 -11.11 18.61
CA ILE A 350 7.70 -10.16 19.61
C ILE A 350 6.65 -10.89 20.45
N PRO A 351 6.74 -10.84 21.79
CA PRO A 351 5.72 -11.41 22.69
C PRO A 351 4.34 -10.79 22.44
N LEU A 352 3.28 -11.61 22.53
CA LEU A 352 1.90 -11.19 22.24
C LEU A 352 0.98 -11.21 23.47
N GLU A 353 1.49 -11.58 24.66
CA GLU A 353 0.67 -11.85 25.86
C GLU A 353 -0.01 -10.61 26.46
N ASN A 354 0.55 -9.42 26.25
CA ASN A 354 0.08 -8.19 26.88
C ASN A 354 -0.50 -7.18 25.87
N GLN A 355 -1.10 -7.68 24.80
CA GLN A 355 -1.70 -6.81 23.80
C GLN A 355 -3.02 -6.22 24.26
N ARG A 356 -3.29 -4.97 23.87
CA ARG A 356 -4.62 -4.36 24.01
C ARG A 356 -5.61 -5.15 23.15
N PRO A 357 -6.82 -5.48 23.68
CA PRO A 357 -7.85 -6.18 22.93
C PRO A 357 -8.30 -5.48 21.65
N ALA A 358 -8.67 -6.26 20.64
CA ALA A 358 -9.21 -5.77 19.38
C ALA A 358 -10.49 -4.95 19.57
N GLN A 359 -10.61 -3.83 18.86
CA GLN A 359 -11.81 -3.02 18.80
C GLN A 359 -12.49 -3.18 17.44
N TYR A 360 -13.80 -3.45 17.46
CA TYR A 360 -14.64 -3.60 16.28
C TYR A 360 -15.62 -2.43 16.21
N VAL A 361 -15.23 -1.39 15.46
CA VAL A 361 -15.98 -0.11 15.41
C VAL A 361 -16.59 0.19 14.05
N PHE A 362 -16.35 -0.68 13.07
CA PHE A 362 -16.73 -0.46 11.67
C PHE A 362 -18.22 -0.16 11.50
N GLU A 363 -19.10 -1.04 12.00
CA GLU A 363 -20.56 -0.91 11.86
C GLU A 363 -21.09 0.40 12.46
N LYS A 364 -20.59 0.76 13.64
CA LYS A 364 -20.96 2.02 14.31
C LYS A 364 -20.53 3.24 13.50
N GLN A 365 -19.34 3.19 12.89
CA GLN A 365 -18.82 4.30 12.08
C GLN A 365 -19.61 4.43 10.77
N VAL A 366 -19.88 3.32 10.08
CA VAL A 366 -20.69 3.32 8.86
C VAL A 366 -22.08 3.87 9.12
N SER A 367 -22.76 3.39 10.16
CA SER A 367 -24.10 3.85 10.56
C SER A 367 -24.11 5.36 10.89
N SER A 368 -23.15 5.84 11.65
CA SER A 368 -23.01 7.26 11.98
C SER A 368 -22.77 8.12 10.72
N PHE A 369 -21.96 7.63 9.78
CA PHE A 369 -21.66 8.36 8.56
C PHE A 369 -22.85 8.40 7.59
N VAL A 370 -23.58 7.29 7.46
CA VAL A 370 -24.82 7.22 6.65
C VAL A 370 -25.91 8.16 7.21
N ALA A 371 -26.03 8.26 8.53
CA ALA A 371 -26.96 9.19 9.17
C ALA A 371 -26.62 10.65 8.82
N LYS A 372 -25.35 11.06 8.96
CA LYS A 372 -24.88 12.40 8.58
C LYS A 372 -25.16 12.72 7.09
N LEU A 373 -24.94 11.77 6.19
CA LEU A 373 -25.27 11.95 4.78
C LEU A 373 -26.77 12.13 4.52
N GLY A 374 -27.62 11.48 5.33
CA GLY A 374 -29.06 11.69 5.30
C GLY A 374 -29.47 13.10 5.72
N GLU A 375 -28.81 13.66 6.71
CA GLU A 375 -29.01 15.05 7.17
C GLU A 375 -28.54 16.10 6.15
N GLU A 376 -27.40 15.87 5.49
CA GLU A 376 -26.87 16.75 4.43
C GLU A 376 -27.78 16.80 3.18
N THR A 377 -28.51 15.73 2.91
CA THR A 377 -29.43 15.61 1.74
C THR A 377 -30.86 15.96 2.04
N ALA A 378 -31.23 16.17 3.32
CA ALA A 378 -32.57 16.66 3.70
C ALA A 378 -32.75 18.10 3.20
N PRO A 379 -33.88 18.45 2.57
CA PRO A 379 -34.14 19.83 2.18
C PRO A 379 -34.13 20.69 3.44
N LYS A 380 -33.25 21.69 3.46
CA LYS A 380 -33.27 22.70 4.55
C LYS A 380 -34.67 23.27 4.60
N ALA A 381 -35.40 23.00 5.68
CA ALA A 381 -36.67 23.63 5.93
C ALA A 381 -36.48 25.15 5.78
N LYS A 382 -37.21 25.74 4.85
CA LYS A 382 -37.21 27.19 4.70
C LYS A 382 -37.69 27.76 6.02
N ALA A 383 -36.79 28.39 6.77
CA ALA A 383 -37.17 29.23 7.89
C ALA A 383 -38.07 30.31 7.33
N GLY A 384 -39.35 30.23 7.69
CA GLY A 384 -40.38 31.24 7.43
C GLY A 384 -40.14 32.48 8.25
#